data_ddb75d5f95985b16f855ee0b5f16e899
#
_entry.id   ddb75d5f95985b16f855ee0b5f16e899
#
_cell.length_a   1.000
_cell.length_b   1.000
_cell.length_c   1.000
_cell.angle_alpha   90.00
_cell.angle_beta   90.00
_cell.angle_gamma   90.00
#
_symmetry.space_group_name_H-M   'P 1'
#
loop_
_entity.id
_entity.type
_entity.pdbx_description
1 polymer ?
#
loop_
_entity_poly.entity_id
_entity_poly.type
_entity_poly.pdbx_seq_one_letter_code
_entity_poly.pdbx_strand_id
1 'polypeptide(L)'
;MRTEDFDYNLPPELIAQTPLEKRDNSKLMVLDKETGEVKHETFKNIINYLDKGDVLVLNDTKVLPARLIGTKEETGATIELLLLNNVLDHTWKALVKPGKRVKKGTIVTFGEGMLKAKCIEELEDGIKKFQLIYEGVLLEILDKLGTMPLPPYIHEKLQDKDRYQTIYAKNTGSVAAPTAGLHFTQELLDQIKNKGIEICFVTLHVGIGTFRPVSVEDVTKHKMHSEYYNTVSYTHLTLPTIYSV
;
A
#
# COMPACT_ATOMS: atom_id res chain seq x y z
N MET A 1 -8.36 25.45 7.51
CA MET A 1 -7.89 24.37 8.40
C MET A 1 -6.42 24.23 8.19
N ARG A 2 -5.62 24.35 9.26
CA ARG A 2 -4.16 24.32 9.17
C ARG A 2 -3.66 22.90 9.45
N THR A 3 -2.53 22.55 8.88
CA THR A 3 -1.91 21.23 9.13
C THR A 3 -1.57 21.05 10.62
N GLU A 4 -1.21 22.13 11.32
CA GLU A 4 -0.92 22.11 12.76
C GLU A 4 -2.17 21.79 13.62
N ASP A 5 -3.39 21.98 13.13
CA ASP A 5 -4.63 21.62 13.85
C ASP A 5 -4.74 20.09 14.06
N PHE A 6 -3.94 19.30 13.34
CA PHE A 6 -3.85 17.84 13.43
C PHE A 6 -2.61 17.34 14.15
N ASP A 7 -1.74 18.26 14.60
CA ASP A 7 -0.52 17.88 15.29
C ASP A 7 -0.80 17.51 16.75
N TYR A 8 -0.22 16.40 17.18
CA TYR A 8 -0.32 15.94 18.56
C TYR A 8 0.92 15.14 18.95
N ASN A 9 1.19 15.07 20.24
CA ASN A 9 2.31 14.27 20.74
C ASN A 9 2.01 12.78 20.61
N LEU A 10 2.67 12.10 19.69
CA LEU A 10 2.61 10.64 19.53
C LEU A 10 3.94 10.02 19.98
N PRO A 11 4.01 9.43 21.19
CA PRO A 11 5.20 8.74 21.64
C PRO A 11 5.55 7.58 20.70
N PRO A 12 6.83 7.43 20.29
CA PRO A 12 7.25 6.39 19.31
C PRO A 12 6.92 4.96 19.79
N GLU A 13 6.92 4.70 21.08
CA GLU A 13 6.59 3.41 21.69
C GLU A 13 5.12 2.99 21.50
N LEU A 14 4.24 3.94 21.15
CA LEU A 14 2.84 3.63 20.84
C LEU A 14 2.64 3.18 19.38
N ILE A 15 3.68 3.28 18.55
CA ILE A 15 3.66 2.77 17.17
C ILE A 15 4.16 1.33 17.18
N ALA A 16 3.23 0.38 17.04
CA ALA A 16 3.57 -1.04 16.99
C ALA A 16 4.50 -1.34 15.80
N GLN A 17 5.60 -2.02 16.07
CA GLN A 17 6.60 -2.38 15.04
C GLN A 17 6.38 -3.77 14.46
N THR A 18 5.70 -4.64 15.18
CA THR A 18 5.38 -6.01 14.76
C THR A 18 3.88 -6.26 14.83
N PRO A 19 3.32 -7.05 13.89
CA PRO A 19 1.91 -7.41 13.94
C PRO A 19 1.65 -8.44 15.04
N LEU A 20 0.41 -8.48 15.54
CA LEU A 20 -0.04 -9.56 16.43
C LEU A 20 -0.08 -10.90 15.69
N GLU A 21 0.08 -12.00 16.39
CA GLU A 21 0.00 -13.36 15.82
C GLU A 21 -1.34 -13.58 15.10
N LYS A 22 -2.46 -13.30 15.78
CA LYS A 22 -3.79 -13.35 15.18
C LYS A 22 -4.20 -11.96 14.69
N ARG A 23 -4.58 -11.87 13.40
CA ARG A 23 -4.93 -10.60 12.73
C ARG A 23 -6.11 -9.90 13.41
N ASP A 24 -7.14 -10.64 13.78
CA ASP A 24 -8.39 -10.15 14.34
C ASP A 24 -8.34 -9.81 15.84
N ASN A 25 -7.21 -10.07 16.49
CA ASN A 25 -6.96 -9.62 17.86
C ASN A 25 -6.46 -8.15 17.95
N SER A 26 -6.30 -7.47 16.84
CA SER A 26 -5.94 -6.06 16.80
C SER A 26 -6.99 -5.20 17.52
N LYS A 27 -6.55 -4.07 18.07
CA LYS A 27 -7.45 -3.10 18.70
C LYS A 27 -8.38 -2.47 17.67
N LEU A 28 -9.64 -2.30 18.03
CA LEU A 28 -10.65 -1.59 17.26
C LEU A 28 -11.12 -0.38 18.07
N MET A 29 -11.04 0.80 17.50
CA MET A 29 -11.67 1.99 18.05
C MET A 29 -13.01 2.18 17.32
N VAL A 30 -14.08 2.26 18.07
CA VAL A 30 -15.43 2.57 17.57
C VAL A 30 -15.77 3.98 17.99
N LEU A 31 -16.02 4.84 17.03
CA LEU A 31 -16.40 6.24 17.23
C LEU A 31 -17.84 6.44 16.79
N ASP A 32 -18.68 6.87 17.73
CA ASP A 32 -20.02 7.32 17.41
C ASP A 32 -19.97 8.76 16.88
N LYS A 33 -20.38 8.95 15.63
CA LYS A 33 -20.27 10.26 14.96
C LYS A 33 -21.24 11.31 15.48
N GLU A 34 -22.35 10.91 16.09
CA GLU A 34 -23.38 11.82 16.61
C GLU A 34 -23.03 12.31 18.02
N THR A 35 -22.56 11.40 18.87
CA THR A 35 -22.25 11.69 20.27
C THR A 35 -20.79 11.98 20.54
N GLY A 36 -19.89 11.54 19.65
CA GLY A 36 -18.44 11.56 19.85
C GLY A 36 -17.94 10.51 20.85
N GLU A 37 -18.82 9.59 21.29
CA GLU A 37 -18.42 8.51 22.22
C GLU A 37 -17.40 7.58 21.55
N VAL A 38 -16.34 7.26 22.29
CA VAL A 38 -15.27 6.35 21.85
C VAL A 38 -15.34 5.07 22.66
N LYS A 39 -15.43 3.93 21.96
CA LYS A 39 -15.33 2.58 22.56
C LYS A 39 -14.09 1.87 22.07
N HIS A 40 -13.42 1.14 22.96
CA HIS A 40 -12.25 0.34 22.63
C HIS A 40 -12.60 -1.15 22.65
N GLU A 41 -12.38 -1.81 21.53
CA GLU A 41 -12.71 -3.22 21.34
C GLU A 41 -11.58 -3.98 20.65
N THR A 42 -11.83 -5.24 20.32
CA THR A 42 -10.98 -6.08 19.49
C THR A 42 -11.60 -6.17 18.10
N PHE A 43 -10.78 -6.20 17.04
CA PHE A 43 -11.26 -6.17 15.66
C PHE A 43 -12.26 -7.28 15.32
N LYS A 44 -12.12 -8.47 15.92
CA LYS A 44 -13.11 -9.56 15.76
C LYS A 44 -14.54 -9.17 16.08
N ASN A 45 -14.74 -8.14 16.91
CA ASN A 45 -16.05 -7.64 17.31
C ASN A 45 -16.68 -6.70 16.27
N ILE A 46 -16.00 -6.41 15.14
CA ILE A 46 -16.55 -5.59 14.05
C ILE A 46 -17.90 -6.14 13.56
N ILE A 47 -18.10 -7.45 13.64
CA ILE A 47 -19.34 -8.11 13.25
C ILE A 47 -20.57 -7.61 14.05
N ASN A 48 -20.38 -7.07 15.25
CA ASN A 48 -21.44 -6.52 16.08
C ASN A 48 -21.96 -5.18 15.56
N TYR A 49 -21.22 -4.53 14.66
CA TYR A 49 -21.53 -3.24 14.05
C TYR A 49 -22.05 -3.36 12.61
N LEU A 50 -22.29 -4.58 12.16
CA LEU A 50 -22.80 -4.89 10.82
C LEU A 50 -24.14 -5.61 10.95
N ASP A 51 -25.15 -5.19 10.20
CA ASP A 51 -26.48 -5.79 10.21
C ASP A 51 -26.78 -6.60 8.94
N LYS A 52 -27.73 -7.53 9.05
CA LYS A 52 -28.20 -8.28 7.88
C LYS A 52 -28.71 -7.31 6.81
N GLY A 53 -28.19 -7.46 5.59
CA GLY A 53 -28.50 -6.59 4.46
C GLY A 53 -27.45 -5.51 4.21
N ASP A 54 -26.48 -5.36 5.10
CA ASP A 54 -25.32 -4.51 4.81
C ASP A 54 -24.44 -5.12 3.72
N VAL A 55 -23.67 -4.26 3.05
CA VAL A 55 -22.66 -4.64 2.07
C VAL A 55 -21.30 -4.20 2.57
N LEU A 56 -20.39 -5.16 2.79
CA LEU A 56 -18.99 -4.89 3.14
C LEU A 56 -18.14 -4.83 1.88
N VAL A 57 -17.65 -3.64 1.53
CA VAL A 57 -16.77 -3.44 0.37
C VAL A 57 -15.32 -3.52 0.79
N LEU A 58 -14.55 -4.42 0.18
CA LEU A 58 -13.14 -4.68 0.47
C LEU A 58 -12.26 -4.42 -0.74
N ASN A 59 -11.02 -3.98 -0.49
CA ASN A 59 -10.02 -3.75 -1.53
C ASN A 59 -9.14 -5.01 -1.69
N ASP A 60 -9.26 -5.69 -2.84
CA ASP A 60 -8.53 -6.93 -3.15
C ASP A 60 -7.16 -6.72 -3.81
N THR A 61 -6.64 -5.51 -3.74
CA THR A 61 -5.30 -5.23 -4.27
C THR A 61 -4.24 -6.04 -3.56
N LYS A 62 -3.21 -6.45 -4.32
CA LYS A 62 -2.03 -7.15 -3.83
C LYS A 62 -0.79 -6.27 -3.96
N VAL A 63 -0.02 -6.16 -2.89
CA VAL A 63 1.21 -5.37 -2.85
C VAL A 63 2.32 -6.10 -3.62
N LEU A 64 3.05 -5.34 -4.45
CA LEU A 64 4.26 -5.80 -5.12
C LEU A 64 5.45 -5.76 -4.15
N PRO A 65 6.35 -6.75 -4.15
CA PRO A 65 7.66 -6.64 -3.52
C PRO A 65 8.54 -5.68 -4.32
N ALA A 66 8.15 -4.42 -4.34
CA ALA A 66 8.60 -3.39 -5.28
C ALA A 66 9.87 -2.66 -4.83
N ARG A 67 10.35 -2.90 -3.59
CA ARG A 67 11.59 -2.30 -3.07
C ARG A 67 12.78 -3.17 -3.42
N LEU A 68 13.66 -2.65 -4.27
CA LEU A 68 14.82 -3.32 -4.81
C LEU A 68 16.11 -2.62 -4.33
N ILE A 69 17.09 -3.39 -3.89
CA ILE A 69 18.42 -2.87 -3.56
C ILE A 69 19.40 -3.43 -4.59
N GLY A 70 20.07 -2.53 -5.29
CA GLY A 70 21.01 -2.89 -6.36
C GLY A 70 22.28 -2.04 -6.32
N THR A 71 23.11 -2.27 -7.32
CA THR A 71 24.42 -1.63 -7.46
C THR A 71 24.49 -0.85 -8.76
N LYS A 72 24.90 0.41 -8.69
CA LYS A 72 25.18 1.24 -9.86
C LYS A 72 26.40 0.67 -10.59
N GLU A 73 26.27 0.30 -11.86
CA GLU A 73 27.35 -0.40 -12.62
C GLU A 73 28.65 0.40 -12.67
N GLU A 74 28.55 1.71 -12.89
CA GLU A 74 29.75 2.56 -13.07
C GLU A 74 30.59 2.73 -11.79
N THR A 75 29.95 2.75 -10.60
CA THR A 75 30.62 3.19 -9.37
C THR A 75 30.55 2.22 -8.21
N GLY A 76 29.81 1.11 -8.36
CA GLY A 76 29.55 0.18 -7.27
C GLY A 76 28.68 0.73 -6.13
N ALA A 77 28.10 1.92 -6.28
CA ALA A 77 27.30 2.52 -5.25
C ALA A 77 25.96 1.79 -5.06
N THR A 78 25.58 1.57 -3.82
CA THR A 78 24.25 1.01 -3.47
C THR A 78 23.14 1.98 -3.83
N ILE A 79 22.13 1.50 -4.53
CA ILE A 79 20.94 2.24 -4.96
C ILE A 79 19.70 1.44 -4.54
N GLU A 80 18.78 2.12 -3.87
CA GLU A 80 17.43 1.60 -3.63
C GLU A 80 16.49 2.13 -4.71
N LEU A 81 15.73 1.23 -5.33
CA LEU A 81 14.62 1.54 -6.23
C LEU A 81 13.33 1.06 -5.59
N LEU A 82 12.33 1.93 -5.55
CA LEU A 82 10.95 1.56 -5.25
C LEU A 82 10.12 1.71 -6.52
N LEU A 83 9.77 0.59 -7.14
CA LEU A 83 8.89 0.58 -8.31
C LEU A 83 7.50 1.07 -7.93
N LEU A 84 6.92 1.96 -8.74
CA LEU A 84 5.62 2.58 -8.47
C LEU A 84 4.54 2.02 -9.39
N ASN A 85 4.65 2.31 -10.67
CA ASN A 85 3.70 1.85 -11.66
C ASN A 85 4.37 1.60 -13.02
N ASN A 86 3.85 0.62 -13.73
CA ASN A 86 4.20 0.38 -15.12
C ASN A 86 3.60 1.49 -15.98
N VAL A 87 4.37 2.03 -16.92
CA VAL A 87 3.93 3.08 -17.84
C VAL A 87 3.60 2.49 -19.21
N LEU A 88 4.50 1.67 -19.73
CA LEU A 88 4.38 1.00 -21.02
C LEU A 88 5.45 -0.10 -21.09
N ASP A 89 5.08 -1.28 -21.54
CA ASP A 89 5.97 -2.44 -21.70
C ASP A 89 6.87 -2.66 -20.45
N HIS A 90 8.19 -2.57 -20.63
CA HIS A 90 9.19 -2.70 -19.56
C HIS A 90 9.54 -1.36 -18.89
N THR A 91 8.75 -0.31 -19.09
CA THR A 91 9.03 1.02 -18.56
C THR A 91 8.25 1.28 -17.29
N TRP A 92 8.97 1.58 -16.21
CA TRP A 92 8.41 1.80 -14.90
C TRP A 92 8.79 3.17 -14.33
N LYS A 93 7.86 3.79 -13.62
CA LYS A 93 8.20 4.88 -12.70
C LYS A 93 8.72 4.29 -11.40
N ALA A 94 9.76 4.89 -10.83
CA ALA A 94 10.29 4.48 -9.54
C ALA A 94 10.81 5.68 -8.74
N LEU A 95 10.74 5.59 -7.41
CA LEU A 95 11.52 6.43 -6.51
C LEU A 95 12.92 5.85 -6.36
N VAL A 96 13.91 6.72 -6.17
CA VAL A 96 15.31 6.34 -6.11
C VAL A 96 15.97 6.94 -4.87
N LYS A 97 16.72 6.12 -4.14
CA LYS A 97 17.52 6.58 -3.00
C LYS A 97 18.96 6.03 -3.09
N PRO A 98 19.98 6.91 -3.06
CA PRO A 98 19.92 8.37 -3.13
C PRO A 98 19.67 8.88 -4.57
N GLY A 99 18.65 9.73 -4.75
CA GLY A 99 18.19 10.18 -6.07
C GLY A 99 19.23 10.97 -6.87
N LYS A 100 20.11 11.72 -6.17
CA LYS A 100 21.17 12.54 -6.81
C LYS A 100 22.23 11.72 -7.54
N ARG A 101 22.42 10.45 -7.17
CA ARG A 101 23.41 9.54 -7.76
C ARG A 101 22.96 8.86 -9.04
N VAL A 102 21.69 8.92 -9.36
CA VAL A 102 21.09 8.28 -10.55
C VAL A 102 20.63 9.34 -11.51
N LYS A 103 21.26 9.41 -12.66
CA LYS A 103 20.98 10.35 -13.75
C LYS A 103 20.50 9.58 -14.97
N LYS A 104 19.92 10.29 -15.96
CA LYS A 104 19.60 9.69 -17.25
C LYS A 104 20.80 8.93 -17.81
N GLY A 105 20.59 7.68 -18.24
CA GLY A 105 21.62 6.77 -18.72
C GLY A 105 22.21 5.84 -17.64
N THR A 106 22.07 6.17 -16.35
CA THR A 106 22.55 5.31 -15.27
C THR A 106 21.89 3.93 -15.30
N ILE A 107 22.70 2.88 -15.15
CA ILE A 107 22.22 1.50 -15.02
C ILE A 107 22.48 1.02 -13.59
N VAL A 108 21.43 0.42 -13.00
CA VAL A 108 21.48 -0.23 -11.70
C VAL A 108 21.20 -1.71 -11.90
N THR A 109 22.03 -2.57 -11.34
CA THR A 109 21.95 -4.03 -11.44
C THR A 109 21.51 -4.65 -10.12
N PHE A 110 20.60 -5.61 -10.19
CA PHE A 110 20.02 -6.33 -9.06
C PHE A 110 20.22 -7.83 -9.22
N GLY A 111 20.46 -8.53 -8.10
CA GLY A 111 20.53 -10.00 -8.05
C GLY A 111 21.51 -10.58 -9.06
N GLU A 112 22.77 -10.11 -9.03
CA GLU A 112 23.84 -10.62 -9.92
C GLU A 112 23.51 -10.54 -11.41
N GLY A 113 22.66 -9.56 -11.80
CA GLY A 113 22.30 -9.33 -13.20
C GLY A 113 20.94 -9.90 -13.61
N MET A 114 20.19 -10.55 -12.72
CA MET A 114 18.82 -11.02 -13.02
C MET A 114 17.88 -9.90 -13.47
N LEU A 115 18.11 -8.69 -12.95
CA LEU A 115 17.36 -7.50 -13.34
C LEU A 115 18.31 -6.31 -13.46
N LYS A 116 18.18 -5.55 -14.54
CA LYS A 116 18.82 -4.25 -14.68
C LYS A 116 17.77 -3.17 -14.89
N ALA A 117 17.99 -1.98 -14.34
CA ALA A 117 17.15 -0.82 -14.54
C ALA A 117 17.97 0.34 -15.10
N LYS A 118 17.66 0.76 -16.32
CA LYS A 118 18.28 1.89 -16.99
C LYS A 118 17.41 3.12 -16.80
N CYS A 119 17.94 4.17 -16.17
CA CYS A 119 17.25 5.46 -16.03
C CYS A 119 17.14 6.13 -17.40
N ILE A 120 15.92 6.32 -17.87
CA ILE A 120 15.65 6.94 -19.21
C ILE A 120 15.20 8.39 -19.10
N GLU A 121 14.60 8.78 -17.95
CA GLU A 121 14.09 10.13 -17.74
C GLU A 121 14.06 10.46 -16.25
N GLU A 122 14.39 11.71 -15.91
CA GLU A 122 14.21 12.27 -14.57
C GLU A 122 12.90 13.07 -14.54
N LEU A 123 12.02 12.77 -13.60
CA LEU A 123 10.74 13.46 -13.41
C LEU A 123 10.79 14.34 -12.15
N GLU A 124 9.69 15.01 -11.86
CA GLU A 124 9.53 15.79 -10.65
C GLU A 124 9.46 14.90 -9.40
N ASP A 125 9.59 15.49 -8.21
CA ASP A 125 9.41 14.84 -6.91
C ASP A 125 10.31 13.63 -6.63
N GLY A 126 11.49 13.57 -7.26
CA GLY A 126 12.44 12.46 -7.10
C GLY A 126 12.02 11.17 -7.80
N ILE A 127 10.98 11.20 -8.59
CA ILE A 127 10.53 10.09 -9.42
C ILE A 127 11.38 10.06 -10.69
N LYS A 128 11.70 8.86 -11.17
CA LYS A 128 12.40 8.65 -12.44
C LYS A 128 11.73 7.53 -13.22
N LYS A 129 11.89 7.57 -14.55
CA LYS A 129 11.48 6.45 -15.41
C LYS A 129 12.65 5.54 -15.67
N PHE A 130 12.41 4.26 -15.56
CA PHE A 130 13.37 3.21 -15.82
C PHE A 130 12.85 2.25 -16.87
N GLN A 131 13.73 1.90 -17.80
CA GLN A 131 13.55 0.72 -18.62
C GLN A 131 14.13 -0.47 -17.86
N LEU A 132 13.30 -1.46 -17.56
CA LEU A 132 13.72 -2.71 -16.94
C LEU A 132 14.20 -3.67 -18.02
N ILE A 133 15.32 -4.33 -17.76
CA ILE A 133 15.96 -5.31 -18.64
C ILE A 133 16.11 -6.60 -17.85
N TYR A 134 15.44 -7.64 -18.30
CA TYR A 134 15.41 -8.96 -17.63
C TYR A 134 14.97 -10.03 -18.63
N GLU A 135 15.17 -11.29 -18.26
CA GLU A 135 14.65 -12.46 -18.97
C GLU A 135 13.60 -13.17 -18.12
N GLY A 136 12.54 -13.68 -18.75
CA GLY A 136 11.45 -14.40 -18.05
C GLY A 136 10.33 -13.51 -17.54
N VAL A 137 9.76 -13.84 -16.37
CA VAL A 137 8.59 -13.19 -15.78
C VAL A 137 9.00 -12.20 -14.70
N LEU A 138 8.69 -10.92 -14.88
CA LEU A 138 9.07 -9.86 -13.94
C LEU A 138 8.60 -10.13 -12.50
N LEU A 139 7.38 -10.61 -12.33
CA LEU A 139 6.82 -10.86 -10.99
C LEU A 139 7.63 -11.90 -10.21
N GLU A 140 8.09 -12.96 -10.88
CA GLU A 140 8.95 -13.98 -10.26
C GLU A 140 10.32 -13.42 -9.85
N ILE A 141 10.86 -12.51 -10.67
CA ILE A 141 12.11 -11.81 -10.37
C ILE A 141 11.92 -10.89 -9.17
N LEU A 142 10.83 -10.14 -9.13
CA LEU A 142 10.50 -9.25 -8.00
C LEU A 142 10.28 -10.06 -6.71
N ASP A 143 9.65 -11.21 -6.76
CA ASP A 143 9.46 -12.08 -5.60
C ASP A 143 10.80 -12.58 -5.01
N LYS A 144 11.80 -12.80 -5.88
CA LYS A 144 13.16 -13.21 -5.46
C LYS A 144 14.00 -12.07 -4.91
N LEU A 145 13.97 -10.92 -5.58
CA LEU A 145 14.87 -9.79 -5.31
C LEU A 145 14.27 -8.71 -4.43
N GLY A 146 12.95 -8.55 -4.49
CA GLY A 146 12.24 -7.46 -3.88
C GLY A 146 11.86 -7.71 -2.43
N THR A 147 11.67 -6.61 -1.71
CA THR A 147 11.10 -6.59 -0.38
C THR A 147 9.81 -5.78 -0.37
N MET A 148 8.92 -6.09 0.59
CA MET A 148 7.67 -5.35 0.77
C MET A 148 7.98 -3.91 1.19
N PRO A 149 7.39 -2.92 0.50
CA PRO A 149 7.53 -1.51 0.89
C PRO A 149 6.64 -1.22 2.11
N LEU A 150 7.21 -1.30 3.30
CA LEU A 150 6.51 -0.96 4.53
C LEU A 150 6.41 0.56 4.70
N PRO A 151 5.39 1.05 5.45
CA PRO A 151 5.31 2.44 5.85
C PRO A 151 6.58 2.92 6.56
N PRO A 152 6.97 4.21 6.40
CA PRO A 152 8.26 4.71 6.88
C PRO A 152 8.42 4.68 8.41
N TYR A 153 7.34 4.58 9.17
CA TYR A 153 7.35 4.46 10.63
C TYR A 153 7.55 3.03 11.14
N ILE A 154 7.58 2.03 10.24
CA ILE A 154 7.93 0.64 10.57
C ILE A 154 9.40 0.43 10.24
N HIS A 155 10.20 0.16 11.26
CA HIS A 155 11.65 -0.01 11.16
C HIS A 155 12.06 -1.48 11.23
N GLU A 156 11.21 -2.31 11.84
CA GLU A 156 11.45 -3.75 11.95
C GLU A 156 11.29 -4.47 10.61
N LYS A 157 12.14 -5.47 10.38
CA LYS A 157 12.06 -6.29 9.17
C LYS A 157 10.86 -7.22 9.25
N LEU A 158 10.08 -7.24 8.19
CA LEU A 158 8.98 -8.18 8.06
C LEU A 158 9.53 -9.60 7.90
N GLN A 159 9.19 -10.49 8.81
CA GLN A 159 9.62 -11.90 8.79
C GLN A 159 8.79 -12.71 7.78
N ASP A 160 7.51 -12.42 7.70
CA ASP A 160 6.55 -13.06 6.81
C ASP A 160 5.96 -12.01 5.83
N LYS A 161 6.30 -12.13 4.54
CA LYS A 161 5.84 -11.23 3.48
C LYS A 161 4.30 -11.19 3.38
N ASP A 162 3.64 -12.32 3.62
CA ASP A 162 2.19 -12.42 3.52
C ASP A 162 1.47 -11.70 4.66
N ARG A 163 2.20 -11.35 5.72
CA ARG A 163 1.64 -10.58 6.83
C ARG A 163 1.28 -9.14 6.43
N TYR A 164 1.94 -8.58 5.42
CA TYR A 164 1.62 -7.25 4.84
C TYR A 164 0.76 -7.38 3.57
N GLN A 165 -0.10 -8.41 3.52
CA GLN A 165 -1.14 -8.62 2.51
C GLN A 165 -2.46 -8.92 3.22
N THR A 166 -3.58 -8.51 2.61
CA THR A 166 -4.89 -9.01 3.04
C THR A 166 -5.04 -10.49 2.65
N ILE A 167 -5.83 -11.24 3.40
CA ILE A 167 -6.07 -12.67 3.10
C ILE A 167 -6.80 -12.88 1.76
N TYR A 168 -7.44 -11.84 1.25
CA TYR A 168 -8.17 -11.82 -0.02
C TYR A 168 -7.45 -11.05 -1.12
N ALA A 169 -6.17 -10.72 -0.94
CA ALA A 169 -5.36 -10.02 -1.94
C ALA A 169 -5.22 -10.84 -3.22
N LYS A 170 -5.64 -10.28 -4.35
CA LYS A 170 -5.72 -11.00 -5.64
C LYS A 170 -5.01 -10.25 -6.77
N ASN A 171 -5.33 -8.97 -6.96
CA ASN A 171 -4.90 -8.19 -8.10
C ASN A 171 -3.61 -7.42 -7.78
N THR A 172 -2.49 -7.88 -8.34
CA THR A 172 -1.17 -7.30 -8.08
C THR A 172 -0.98 -5.94 -8.76
N GLY A 173 -0.43 -4.95 -8.05
CA GLY A 173 -0.18 -3.61 -8.62
C GLY A 173 0.00 -2.50 -7.58
N SER A 174 -0.21 -2.78 -6.31
CA SER A 174 -0.15 -1.79 -5.23
C SER A 174 1.26 -1.62 -4.67
N VAL A 175 1.58 -0.40 -4.24
CA VAL A 175 2.81 -0.07 -3.51
C VAL A 175 2.60 -0.20 -1.99
N ALA A 176 1.37 -0.03 -1.51
CA ALA A 176 1.02 -0.16 -0.10
C ALA A 176 -0.20 -1.06 0.10
N ALA A 177 -0.27 -1.73 1.25
CA ALA A 177 -1.42 -2.56 1.59
C ALA A 177 -2.61 -1.70 2.04
N PRO A 178 -3.86 -2.13 1.78
CA PRO A 178 -5.05 -1.56 2.40
C PRO A 178 -5.08 -2.00 3.88
N THR A 179 -4.41 -1.21 4.74
CA THR A 179 -4.04 -1.62 6.10
C THR A 179 -5.22 -1.99 7.00
N ALA A 180 -6.38 -1.35 6.84
CA ALA A 180 -7.60 -1.73 7.56
C ALA A 180 -8.04 -3.18 7.24
N GLY A 181 -7.79 -3.65 6.02
CA GLY A 181 -8.09 -5.02 5.59
C GLY A 181 -7.18 -6.09 6.17
N LEU A 182 -6.01 -5.72 6.70
CA LEU A 182 -5.04 -6.67 7.26
C LEU A 182 -5.53 -7.41 8.51
N HIS A 183 -6.58 -6.90 9.13
CA HIS A 183 -7.14 -7.46 10.37
C HIS A 183 -8.18 -8.56 10.15
N PHE A 184 -8.69 -8.73 8.92
CA PHE A 184 -9.62 -9.81 8.62
C PHE A 184 -8.93 -11.17 8.61
N THR A 185 -9.65 -12.16 9.13
CA THR A 185 -9.35 -13.60 8.98
C THR A 185 -10.43 -14.25 8.14
N GLN A 186 -10.15 -15.44 7.60
CA GLN A 186 -11.14 -16.17 6.80
C GLN A 186 -12.38 -16.52 7.65
N GLU A 187 -12.13 -16.92 8.90
CA GLU A 187 -13.18 -17.27 9.85
C GLU A 187 -14.13 -16.08 10.12
N LEU A 188 -13.55 -14.87 10.27
CA LEU A 188 -14.34 -13.65 10.49
C LEU A 188 -15.17 -13.29 9.25
N LEU A 189 -14.59 -13.40 8.04
CA LEU A 189 -15.33 -13.17 6.79
C LEU A 189 -16.45 -14.18 6.60
N ASP A 190 -16.23 -15.44 6.96
CA ASP A 190 -17.27 -16.48 6.89
C ASP A 190 -18.40 -16.23 7.90
N GLN A 191 -18.08 -15.78 9.11
CA GLN A 191 -19.09 -15.36 10.10
C GLN A 191 -19.92 -14.16 9.61
N ILE A 192 -19.27 -13.16 8.98
CA ILE A 192 -19.95 -12.00 8.39
C ILE A 192 -20.92 -12.43 7.30
N LYS A 193 -20.51 -13.31 6.37
CA LYS A 193 -21.37 -13.86 5.33
C LYS A 193 -22.55 -14.64 5.93
N ASN A 194 -22.30 -15.46 6.94
CA ASN A 194 -23.34 -16.26 7.61
C ASN A 194 -24.36 -15.40 8.35
N LYS A 195 -23.96 -14.17 8.78
CA LYS A 195 -24.90 -13.18 9.34
C LYS A 195 -25.82 -12.56 8.28
N GLY A 196 -25.57 -12.82 6.99
CA GLY A 196 -26.36 -12.30 5.87
C GLY A 196 -25.88 -10.94 5.37
N ILE A 197 -24.59 -10.68 5.54
CA ILE A 197 -23.89 -9.47 5.03
C ILE A 197 -23.21 -9.87 3.73
N GLU A 198 -23.42 -9.10 2.68
CA GLU A 198 -22.77 -9.31 1.39
C GLU A 198 -21.34 -8.76 1.42
N ILE A 199 -20.39 -9.49 0.80
CA ILE A 199 -19.01 -9.02 0.66
C ILE A 199 -18.70 -8.78 -0.81
N CYS A 200 -18.39 -7.53 -1.15
CA CYS A 200 -18.02 -7.10 -2.48
C CYS A 200 -16.55 -6.67 -2.53
N PHE A 201 -15.93 -6.82 -3.69
CA PHE A 201 -14.54 -6.44 -3.89
C PHE A 201 -14.40 -5.35 -4.94
N VAL A 202 -13.50 -4.41 -4.65
CA VAL A 202 -12.99 -3.44 -5.61
C VAL A 202 -11.47 -3.57 -5.64
N THR A 203 -10.85 -3.25 -6.77
CA THR A 203 -9.39 -3.15 -6.85
C THR A 203 -9.00 -1.69 -6.86
N LEU A 204 -8.35 -1.22 -5.81
CA LEU A 204 -7.75 0.10 -5.72
C LEU A 204 -6.25 -0.07 -5.44
N HIS A 205 -5.41 0.22 -6.43
CA HIS A 205 -3.96 0.15 -6.26
C HIS A 205 -3.48 1.38 -5.51
N VAL A 206 -3.13 1.17 -4.23
CA VAL A 206 -2.63 2.22 -3.33
C VAL A 206 -1.23 2.64 -3.78
N GLY A 207 -1.09 3.91 -4.15
CA GLY A 207 0.15 4.49 -4.65
C GLY A 207 1.06 5.04 -3.58
N ILE A 208 2.18 5.63 -4.02
CA ILE A 208 3.22 6.21 -3.14
C ILE A 208 2.73 7.42 -2.35
N GLY A 209 1.65 8.06 -2.78
CA GLY A 209 1.07 9.23 -2.11
C GLY A 209 0.75 8.98 -0.65
N THR A 210 0.33 7.77 -0.31
CA THR A 210 0.05 7.32 1.06
C THR A 210 1.27 7.44 2.01
N PHE A 211 2.49 7.36 1.48
CA PHE A 211 3.72 7.47 2.28
C PHE A 211 4.29 8.90 2.32
N ARG A 212 3.71 9.83 1.61
CA ARG A 212 4.17 11.22 1.58
C ARG A 212 3.42 12.05 2.63
N PRO A 213 4.13 12.73 3.53
CA PRO A 213 3.50 13.62 4.49
C PRO A 213 2.89 14.84 3.77
N VAL A 214 1.82 15.38 4.35
CA VAL A 214 1.27 16.69 3.94
C VAL A 214 2.29 17.76 4.33
N SER A 215 2.78 18.52 3.35
CA SER A 215 3.84 19.52 3.54
C SER A 215 3.36 20.98 3.43
N VAL A 216 2.07 21.19 3.22
CA VAL A 216 1.45 22.51 3.11
C VAL A 216 0.90 22.96 4.47
N GLU A 217 0.91 24.26 4.74
CA GLU A 217 0.32 24.81 5.99
C GLU A 217 -1.20 24.76 5.97
N ASP A 218 -1.84 25.03 4.84
CA ASP A 218 -3.27 24.97 4.65
C ASP A 218 -3.64 23.67 3.92
N VAL A 219 -4.37 22.78 4.58
CA VAL A 219 -4.75 21.47 4.03
C VAL A 219 -5.52 21.56 2.72
N THR A 220 -6.26 22.66 2.47
CA THR A 220 -6.99 22.87 1.21
C THR A 220 -6.08 23.08 0.01
N LYS A 221 -4.81 23.41 0.25
CA LYS A 221 -3.78 23.57 -0.78
C LYS A 221 -3.02 22.28 -1.06
N HIS A 222 -3.31 21.21 -0.32
CA HIS A 222 -2.69 19.92 -0.57
C HIS A 222 -3.14 19.36 -1.93
N LYS A 223 -2.15 19.05 -2.78
CA LYS A 223 -2.41 18.46 -4.09
C LYS A 223 -2.55 16.96 -3.93
N MET A 224 -3.80 16.47 -3.99
CA MET A 224 -4.09 15.04 -3.92
C MET A 224 -3.50 14.29 -5.12
N HIS A 225 -2.97 13.10 -4.85
CA HIS A 225 -2.50 12.19 -5.89
C HIS A 225 -3.68 11.38 -6.45
N SER A 226 -3.50 10.86 -7.67
CA SER A 226 -4.46 9.93 -8.28
C SER A 226 -4.02 8.49 -8.06
N GLU A 227 -5.00 7.60 -7.93
CA GLU A 227 -4.77 6.17 -7.82
C GLU A 227 -5.56 5.41 -8.90
N TYR A 228 -5.05 4.25 -9.28
CA TYR A 228 -5.72 3.39 -10.25
C TYR A 228 -6.76 2.52 -9.55
N TYR A 229 -7.97 2.49 -10.08
CA TYR A 229 -9.02 1.60 -9.60
C TYR A 229 -9.65 0.77 -10.72
N ASN A 230 -10.16 -0.38 -10.36
CA ASN A 230 -10.97 -1.24 -11.22
C ASN A 230 -12.15 -1.79 -10.41
N THR A 231 -13.33 -1.72 -11.00
CA THR A 231 -14.57 -2.26 -10.43
C THR A 231 -15.16 -3.28 -11.38
N VAL A 232 -15.85 -4.26 -10.84
CA VAL A 232 -16.59 -5.24 -11.63
C VAL A 232 -18.03 -4.77 -11.88
N SER A 233 -18.68 -5.31 -12.91
CA SER A 233 -20.00 -4.82 -13.35
C SER A 233 -21.07 -4.85 -12.26
N TYR A 234 -21.04 -5.81 -11.33
CA TYR A 234 -22.03 -5.88 -10.24
C TYR A 234 -21.88 -4.76 -9.21
N THR A 235 -20.70 -4.16 -9.02
CA THR A 235 -20.52 -3.01 -8.13
C THR A 235 -21.28 -1.77 -8.61
N HIS A 236 -21.59 -1.66 -9.88
CA HIS A 236 -22.40 -0.55 -10.41
C HIS A 236 -23.90 -0.73 -10.23
N LEU A 237 -24.36 -1.97 -10.02
CA LEU A 237 -25.79 -2.29 -9.95
C LEU A 237 -26.36 -2.20 -8.54
N THR A 238 -25.54 -2.21 -7.50
CA THR A 238 -25.98 -2.41 -6.12
C THR A 238 -25.65 -1.26 -5.17
N LEU A 239 -24.78 -0.32 -5.56
CA LEU A 239 -24.46 0.83 -4.71
C LEU A 239 -25.35 2.02 -5.07
N PRO A 240 -26.28 2.45 -4.21
CA PRO A 240 -26.79 3.79 -4.28
C PRO A 240 -25.58 4.73 -4.14
N THR A 241 -25.58 5.81 -4.89
CA THR A 241 -24.52 6.81 -4.88
C THR A 241 -24.21 7.22 -3.44
N ILE A 242 -23.21 6.61 -2.82
CA ILE A 242 -22.72 7.04 -1.53
C ILE A 242 -21.73 8.17 -1.86
N TYR A 243 -22.10 9.37 -1.46
CA TYR A 243 -21.20 10.51 -1.51
C TYR A 243 -19.97 10.17 -0.64
N SER A 244 -18.83 9.99 -1.29
CA SER A 244 -17.55 10.00 -0.58
C SER A 244 -17.30 11.40 -0.06
N VAL A 245 -17.23 11.54 1.22
CA VAL A 245 -16.73 12.76 1.90
C VAL A 245 -15.22 12.76 1.84
#